data_b5d327fd6c050711275721ca3dd76d74
#
_entry.id   b5d327fd6c050711275721ca3dd76d74
#
_cell.length_a   1.000
_cell.length_b   1.000
_cell.length_c   1.000
_cell.angle_alpha   90.00
_cell.angle_beta   90.00
_cell.angle_gamma   90.00
#
_symmetry.space_group_name_H-M   'P 1'
#
loop_
_entity.id
_entity.type
_entity.pdbx_description
1 polymer ?
#
loop_
_entity_poly.entity_id
_entity_poly.type
_entity_poly.pdbx_seq_one_letter_code
_entity_poly.pdbx_strand_id
1 'polypeptide(L)'
;MTDRLIHVQEQISKDNSAKKTENFSEVELKKEIIEEKKSIVDVLKFVSPGTAMRTALDDILHAGLGALIVFEKEGLLNIVDGGFRINCRFSPQKLVELAKMDGAMIISEDLKRILYANTLLSPNVKIPTKETGTRHKAAERTAKQFQTVVIAVSERRNKITLYYGDESFYLEETSEILRRAAETLQILEKQKDIFDELLSHLNVLEITNLTTMSDVCSVLQTIEIIRRISESVKRYLIELGKEGIIVSMRLKELTKNLGKNRESILNDYFGIDSTKKDEMLRNMNFDFLLENLNVLRILFDEIHDNPISSRGMRILGKTNLLKKDLEVLLDNFKILDEIFSLDRDSLRPLFKNEDFIDSLLTEIKNLKEKILMGKKI
;
A
#
# COMPACT_ATOMS: atom_id res chain seq x y z
N MET A 1 56.50 -22.77 22.88
CA MET A 1 55.37 -22.97 21.90
C MET A 1 54.06 -22.35 22.37
N THR A 2 53.91 -22.03 23.60
CA THR A 2 52.71 -21.43 24.23
C THR A 2 52.57 -19.92 24.00
N ASP A 3 53.68 -19.16 23.88
CA ASP A 3 53.60 -17.70 23.75
C ASP A 3 53.19 -17.20 22.33
N ARG A 4 53.37 -18.04 21.30
CA ARG A 4 52.91 -17.68 19.92
C ARG A 4 51.40 -17.86 19.71
N LEU A 5 50.74 -18.72 20.48
CA LEU A 5 49.30 -18.95 20.38
C LEU A 5 48.50 -17.84 21.08
N ILE A 6 49.02 -17.24 22.11
CA ILE A 6 48.40 -16.12 22.85
C ILE A 6 48.39 -14.85 21.97
N HIS A 7 49.51 -14.57 21.27
CA HIS A 7 49.61 -13.40 20.41
C HIS A 7 48.71 -13.45 19.15
N VAL A 8 48.44 -14.67 18.64
CA VAL A 8 47.55 -14.86 17.50
C VAL A 8 46.06 -14.74 17.92
N GLN A 9 45.71 -15.19 19.14
CA GLN A 9 44.34 -15.00 19.66
C GLN A 9 44.03 -13.54 19.99
N GLU A 10 44.98 -12.76 20.47
CA GLU A 10 44.81 -11.31 20.70
C GLU A 10 44.69 -10.50 19.40
N GLN A 11 45.41 -10.89 18.34
CA GLN A 11 45.26 -10.25 17.02
C GLN A 11 43.92 -10.57 16.37
N ILE A 12 43.43 -11.83 16.44
CA ILE A 12 42.13 -12.22 15.91
C ILE A 12 40.96 -11.55 16.67
N SER A 13 41.11 -11.32 17.98
CA SER A 13 40.09 -10.61 18.77
C SER A 13 40.05 -9.10 18.46
N LYS A 14 41.20 -8.46 18.15
CA LYS A 14 41.27 -7.04 17.73
C LYS A 14 40.75 -6.83 16.30
N ASP A 15 41.01 -7.74 15.36
CA ASP A 15 40.48 -7.68 14.01
C ASP A 15 38.98 -7.91 13.95
N ASN A 16 38.43 -8.76 14.81
CA ASN A 16 36.97 -9.00 14.91
C ASN A 16 36.20 -7.85 15.60
N SER A 17 36.86 -7.09 16.50
CA SER A 17 36.24 -5.91 17.11
C SER A 17 36.25 -4.71 16.15
N ALA A 18 37.34 -4.53 15.35
CA ALA A 18 37.42 -3.50 14.35
C ALA A 18 36.41 -3.70 13.20
N LYS A 19 36.26 -4.94 12.70
CA LYS A 19 35.24 -5.27 11.68
C LYS A 19 33.81 -5.18 12.19
N LYS A 20 33.54 -5.39 13.47
CA LYS A 20 32.21 -5.16 14.05
C LYS A 20 31.86 -3.69 14.22
N THR A 21 32.84 -2.84 14.56
CA THR A 21 32.65 -1.39 14.68
C THR A 21 32.51 -0.71 13.31
N GLU A 22 33.25 -1.14 12.28
CA GLU A 22 33.09 -0.62 10.92
C GLU A 22 31.71 -1.02 10.31
N ASN A 23 31.25 -2.24 10.52
CA ASN A 23 29.91 -2.67 10.06
C ASN A 23 28.77 -1.99 10.82
N PHE A 24 28.93 -1.63 12.09
CA PHE A 24 27.94 -0.87 12.85
C PHE A 24 27.83 0.58 12.37
N SER A 25 28.95 1.23 12.08
CA SER A 25 28.96 2.60 11.55
C SER A 25 28.43 2.68 10.11
N GLU A 26 28.69 1.69 9.25
CA GLU A 26 28.10 1.64 7.88
C GLU A 26 26.60 1.36 7.88
N VAL A 27 26.10 0.57 8.82
CA VAL A 27 24.65 0.29 8.95
C VAL A 27 23.93 1.49 9.58
N GLU A 28 24.53 2.20 10.51
CA GLU A 28 23.99 3.45 11.07
C GLU A 28 24.03 4.58 10.05
N LEU A 29 25.14 4.77 9.32
CA LEU A 29 25.23 5.71 8.20
C LEU A 29 24.24 5.39 7.07
N LYS A 30 24.03 4.12 6.74
CA LYS A 30 23.00 3.73 5.77
C LYS A 30 21.59 3.94 6.30
N LYS A 31 21.33 3.78 7.60
CA LYS A 31 20.04 4.14 8.22
C LYS A 31 19.82 5.66 8.25
N GLU A 32 20.80 6.45 8.64
CA GLU A 32 20.70 7.92 8.57
C GLU A 32 20.53 8.44 7.14
N ILE A 33 21.18 7.85 6.14
CA ILE A 33 21.01 8.19 4.73
C ILE A 33 19.64 7.74 4.19
N ILE A 34 19.02 6.69 4.76
CA ILE A 34 17.69 6.22 4.39
C ILE A 34 16.59 7.07 5.06
N GLU A 35 16.83 7.63 6.25
CA GLU A 35 15.85 8.50 6.94
C GLU A 35 15.76 9.91 6.33
N GLU A 36 16.75 10.40 5.61
CA GLU A 36 16.74 11.75 5.00
C GLU A 36 16.23 11.83 3.55
N LYS A 37 16.00 10.74 2.84
CA LYS A 37 15.35 10.80 1.51
C LYS A 37 13.83 10.92 1.67
N LYS A 38 13.32 12.14 1.80
CA LYS A 38 11.90 12.42 1.57
C LYS A 38 11.54 11.81 0.21
N SER A 39 10.61 10.88 0.19
CA SER A 39 10.05 10.36 -1.05
C SER A 39 9.23 11.46 -1.73
N ILE A 40 9.13 11.46 -3.06
CA ILE A 40 8.21 12.35 -3.79
C ILE A 40 6.78 12.24 -3.27
N VAL A 41 6.39 11.06 -2.73
CA VAL A 41 5.12 10.83 -2.07
C VAL A 41 4.93 11.71 -0.82
N ASP A 42 5.99 11.98 -0.06
CA ASP A 42 5.90 12.86 1.12
C ASP A 42 5.78 14.31 0.69
N VAL A 43 6.41 14.67 -0.42
CA VAL A 43 6.30 16.00 -1.02
C VAL A 43 4.90 16.24 -1.57
N LEU A 44 4.26 15.24 -2.18
CA LEU A 44 2.89 15.32 -2.68
C LEU A 44 1.89 15.66 -1.56
N LYS A 45 2.11 15.25 -0.33
CA LYS A 45 1.25 15.61 0.80
C LYS A 45 1.19 17.12 1.05
N PHE A 46 2.26 17.87 0.76
CA PHE A 46 2.29 19.33 0.94
C PHE A 46 1.50 20.10 -0.14
N VAL A 47 1.35 19.48 -1.31
CA VAL A 47 0.65 20.06 -2.47
C VAL A 47 -0.67 19.35 -2.79
N SER A 48 -1.11 18.44 -1.91
CA SER A 48 -2.38 17.74 -2.07
C SER A 48 -3.58 18.69 -1.90
N PRO A 49 -4.73 18.40 -2.52
CA PRO A 49 -5.97 19.15 -2.35
C PRO A 49 -6.35 19.35 -0.89
N GLY A 50 -6.87 20.54 -0.56
CA GLY A 50 -7.18 20.96 0.80
C GLY A 50 -5.98 21.50 1.59
N THR A 51 -4.79 21.66 0.97
CA THR A 51 -3.66 22.39 1.54
C THR A 51 -3.62 23.83 1.01
N ALA A 52 -3.09 24.75 1.83
CA ALA A 52 -2.94 26.15 1.44
C ALA A 52 -2.01 26.34 0.22
N MET A 53 -1.01 25.46 0.06
CA MET A 53 -0.13 25.48 -1.12
C MET A 53 -0.92 25.06 -2.37
N ARG A 54 -1.72 23.99 -2.32
CA ARG A 54 -2.52 23.56 -3.46
C ARG A 54 -3.53 24.65 -3.87
N THR A 55 -4.22 25.27 -2.92
CA THR A 55 -5.12 26.40 -3.21
C THR A 55 -4.39 27.52 -3.97
N ALA A 56 -3.18 27.89 -3.51
CA ALA A 56 -2.40 28.91 -4.21
C ALA A 56 -2.00 28.50 -5.63
N LEU A 57 -1.61 27.25 -5.85
CA LEU A 57 -1.22 26.73 -7.16
C LEU A 57 -2.40 26.70 -8.13
N ASP A 58 -3.57 26.25 -7.66
CA ASP A 58 -4.79 26.22 -8.45
C ASP A 58 -5.24 27.65 -8.80
N ASP A 59 -5.18 28.60 -7.86
CA ASP A 59 -5.49 30.02 -8.10
C ASP A 59 -4.53 30.66 -9.12
N ILE A 60 -3.22 30.36 -9.04
CA ILE A 60 -2.22 30.80 -10.02
C ILE A 60 -2.56 30.27 -11.41
N LEU A 61 -2.93 28.99 -11.50
CA LEU A 61 -3.29 28.35 -12.76
C LEU A 61 -4.56 28.94 -13.35
N HIS A 62 -5.62 29.11 -12.53
CA HIS A 62 -6.89 29.73 -12.95
C HIS A 62 -6.73 31.20 -13.36
N ALA A 63 -5.78 31.91 -12.75
CA ALA A 63 -5.46 33.29 -13.15
C ALA A 63 -4.66 33.39 -14.47
N GLY A 64 -4.33 32.24 -15.11
CA GLY A 64 -3.51 32.21 -16.32
C GLY A 64 -2.08 32.69 -16.07
N LEU A 65 -1.53 32.48 -14.87
CA LEU A 65 -0.20 32.91 -14.49
C LEU A 65 0.79 31.76 -14.54
N GLY A 66 2.04 32.06 -14.89
CA GLY A 66 3.14 31.16 -14.75
C GLY A 66 3.92 31.43 -13.46
N ALA A 67 4.34 30.40 -12.72
CA ALA A 67 5.12 30.58 -11.51
C ALA A 67 6.28 29.60 -11.41
N LEU A 68 7.32 30.00 -10.68
CA LEU A 68 8.43 29.15 -10.24
C LEU A 68 8.61 29.32 -8.74
N ILE A 69 8.38 28.26 -7.98
CA ILE A 69 8.40 28.26 -6.52
C ILE A 69 9.46 27.27 -6.07
N VAL A 70 10.35 27.69 -5.21
CA VAL A 70 11.46 26.88 -4.70
C VAL A 70 11.41 26.85 -3.19
N PHE A 71 11.58 25.66 -2.61
CA PHE A 71 11.68 25.53 -1.17
C PHE A 71 13.13 25.77 -0.75
N GLU A 72 13.30 26.59 0.26
CA GLU A 72 14.61 26.92 0.81
C GLU A 72 15.39 25.67 1.21
N LYS A 73 16.65 25.63 0.84
CA LYS A 73 17.61 24.60 1.23
C LYS A 73 18.97 25.25 1.41
N GLU A 74 19.82 24.66 2.21
CA GLU A 74 21.17 25.14 2.41
C GLU A 74 21.93 25.30 1.08
N GLY A 75 22.59 26.44 0.91
CA GLY A 75 23.33 26.77 -0.31
C GLY A 75 22.49 27.26 -1.48
N LEU A 76 21.15 27.20 -1.45
CA LEU A 76 20.27 27.64 -2.55
C LEU A 76 20.50 29.11 -2.90
N LEU A 77 20.72 29.97 -1.92
CA LEU A 77 20.91 31.40 -2.12
C LEU A 77 22.15 31.74 -2.98
N ASN A 78 23.10 30.81 -3.14
CA ASN A 78 24.31 31.03 -3.97
C ASN A 78 23.98 31.06 -5.48
N ILE A 79 22.81 30.57 -5.89
CA ILE A 79 22.35 30.58 -7.30
C ILE A 79 21.24 31.60 -7.55
N VAL A 80 20.88 32.36 -6.52
CA VAL A 80 19.83 33.38 -6.60
C VAL A 80 20.45 34.73 -6.96
N ASP A 81 19.96 35.33 -8.03
CA ASP A 81 20.39 36.65 -8.47
C ASP A 81 19.17 37.59 -8.51
N GLY A 82 19.39 38.84 -8.08
CA GLY A 82 18.35 39.87 -8.05
C GLY A 82 17.18 39.57 -7.12
N GLY A 83 16.05 40.19 -7.40
CA GLY A 83 14.85 40.07 -6.59
C GLY A 83 14.90 40.86 -5.27
N PHE A 84 13.93 40.65 -4.42
CA PHE A 84 13.84 41.32 -3.12
C PHE A 84 13.40 40.37 -2.00
N ARG A 85 13.95 40.61 -0.83
CA ARG A 85 13.65 39.87 0.39
C ARG A 85 12.33 40.40 0.96
N ILE A 86 11.31 39.53 1.03
CA ILE A 86 9.98 39.87 1.56
C ILE A 86 9.84 39.41 3.01
N ASN A 87 10.24 38.18 3.28
CA ASN A 87 10.18 37.52 4.61
C ASN A 87 8.82 37.67 5.29
N CYS A 88 7.72 37.48 4.57
CA CYS A 88 6.37 37.57 5.07
C CYS A 88 5.74 36.19 5.36
N ARG A 89 4.70 36.17 6.22
CA ARG A 89 3.92 34.95 6.48
C ARG A 89 3.28 34.46 5.18
N PHE A 90 3.41 33.15 4.92
CA PHE A 90 2.77 32.50 3.78
C PHE A 90 1.24 32.61 3.83
N SER A 91 0.63 32.95 2.73
CA SER A 91 -0.80 32.76 2.45
C SER A 91 -1.01 32.54 0.96
N PRO A 92 -2.07 31.80 0.54
CA PRO A 92 -2.38 31.56 -0.86
C PRO A 92 -2.46 32.87 -1.67
N GLN A 93 -3.19 33.85 -1.17
CA GLN A 93 -3.41 35.14 -1.84
C GLN A 93 -2.09 35.89 -2.10
N LYS A 94 -1.18 35.90 -1.10
CA LYS A 94 0.13 36.55 -1.28
C LYS A 94 0.97 35.86 -2.34
N LEU A 95 0.92 34.51 -2.38
CA LEU A 95 1.66 33.77 -3.39
C LEU A 95 1.15 34.07 -4.80
N VAL A 96 -0.18 34.13 -4.99
CA VAL A 96 -0.82 34.52 -6.26
C VAL A 96 -0.41 35.92 -6.67
N GLU A 97 -0.45 36.92 -5.75
CA GLU A 97 -0.02 38.27 -6.05
C GLU A 97 1.45 38.35 -6.46
N LEU A 98 2.32 37.62 -5.79
CA LEU A 98 3.74 37.58 -6.12
C LEU A 98 4.02 36.80 -7.42
N ALA A 99 3.17 35.87 -7.81
CA ALA A 99 3.28 35.13 -9.07
C ALA A 99 2.99 36.02 -10.30
N LYS A 100 2.38 37.22 -10.12
CA LYS A 100 2.21 38.21 -11.18
C LYS A 100 3.54 38.85 -11.59
N MET A 101 4.57 38.73 -10.77
CA MET A 101 5.91 39.18 -11.08
C MET A 101 6.69 38.06 -11.77
N ASP A 102 7.58 38.44 -12.68
CA ASP A 102 8.52 37.47 -13.26
C ASP A 102 9.50 36.94 -12.22
N GLY A 103 10.17 35.83 -12.55
CA GLY A 103 11.17 35.24 -11.67
C GLY A 103 10.63 34.15 -10.75
N ALA A 104 11.47 33.74 -9.81
CA ALA A 104 11.17 32.70 -8.84
C ALA A 104 10.80 33.29 -7.48
N MET A 105 9.99 32.52 -6.75
CA MET A 105 9.65 32.76 -5.35
C MET A 105 10.33 31.71 -4.49
N ILE A 106 10.97 32.12 -3.40
CA ILE A 106 11.60 31.22 -2.45
C ILE A 106 10.76 31.16 -1.19
N ILE A 107 10.37 29.97 -0.79
CA ILE A 107 9.54 29.70 0.40
C ILE A 107 10.38 28.93 1.41
N SER A 108 10.17 29.20 2.70
CA SER A 108 10.83 28.47 3.79
C SER A 108 10.48 26.98 3.75
N GLU A 109 11.39 26.10 4.17
CA GLU A 109 11.20 24.64 4.16
C GLU A 109 9.95 24.20 4.96
N ASP A 110 9.58 24.94 6.01
CA ASP A 110 8.39 24.70 6.84
C ASP A 110 7.08 25.25 6.27
N LEU A 111 7.11 25.84 5.06
CA LEU A 111 5.97 26.46 4.36
C LEU A 111 5.29 27.60 5.12
N LYS A 112 5.95 28.19 6.12
CA LYS A 112 5.32 29.27 6.90
C LYS A 112 5.60 30.67 6.38
N ARG A 113 6.66 30.85 5.58
CA ARG A 113 7.10 32.17 5.13
C ARG A 113 7.46 32.16 3.66
N ILE A 114 7.17 33.28 2.99
CA ILE A 114 7.72 33.60 1.68
C ILE A 114 8.94 34.47 1.92
N LEU A 115 10.11 34.02 1.52
CA LEU A 115 11.38 34.65 1.83
C LEU A 115 11.80 35.66 0.79
N TYR A 116 11.73 35.26 -0.50
CA TYR A 116 12.15 36.10 -1.63
C TYR A 116 11.11 35.99 -2.76
N ALA A 117 11.03 37.03 -3.59
CA ALA A 117 10.30 37.04 -4.84
C ALA A 117 11.04 37.81 -5.94
N ASN A 118 10.59 37.63 -7.17
CA ASN A 118 11.18 38.23 -8.38
C ASN A 118 12.67 37.91 -8.51
N THR A 119 13.08 36.68 -8.15
CA THR A 119 14.49 36.24 -8.19
C THR A 119 14.78 35.50 -9.49
N LEU A 120 16.00 35.65 -10.02
CA LEU A 120 16.50 34.83 -11.11
C LEU A 120 17.26 33.63 -10.50
N LEU A 121 16.95 32.43 -10.97
CA LEU A 121 17.68 31.22 -10.59
C LEU A 121 18.70 30.88 -11.67
N SER A 122 19.96 30.74 -11.27
CA SER A 122 21.09 30.40 -12.13
C SER A 122 21.72 29.07 -11.74
N PRO A 123 20.97 27.92 -11.86
CA PRO A 123 21.51 26.61 -11.54
C PRO A 123 22.59 26.18 -12.53
N ASN A 124 23.41 25.21 -12.15
CA ASN A 124 24.50 24.71 -12.98
C ASN A 124 23.98 24.17 -14.34
N VAL A 125 24.41 24.80 -15.42
CA VAL A 125 23.98 24.49 -16.79
C VAL A 125 24.43 23.10 -17.23
N LYS A 126 25.48 22.52 -16.62
CA LYS A 126 25.99 21.17 -16.92
C LYS A 126 25.05 20.04 -16.45
N ILE A 127 24.11 20.35 -15.53
CA ILE A 127 23.12 19.37 -15.09
C ILE A 127 22.16 19.06 -16.23
N PRO A 128 22.05 17.77 -16.65
CA PRO A 128 21.17 17.40 -17.75
C PRO A 128 19.69 17.62 -17.39
N THR A 129 18.91 18.02 -18.38
CA THR A 129 17.46 18.24 -18.24
C THR A 129 16.72 17.68 -19.46
N LYS A 130 15.54 17.12 -19.23
CA LYS A 130 14.61 16.66 -20.28
C LYS A 130 13.62 17.74 -20.69
N GLU A 131 13.56 18.85 -19.94
CA GLU A 131 12.60 19.93 -20.18
C GLU A 131 13.03 20.85 -21.34
N THR A 132 12.05 21.47 -21.98
CA THR A 132 12.29 22.38 -23.12
C THR A 132 12.15 23.87 -22.75
N GLY A 133 11.25 24.21 -21.80
CA GLY A 133 11.00 25.59 -21.37
C GLY A 133 12.05 26.08 -20.37
N THR A 134 12.40 27.37 -20.44
CA THR A 134 13.42 27.98 -19.55
C THR A 134 13.08 27.83 -18.07
N ARG A 135 11.83 28.11 -17.66
CA ARG A 135 11.35 27.96 -16.29
C ARG A 135 11.43 26.51 -15.81
N HIS A 136 11.01 25.54 -16.62
CA HIS A 136 11.06 24.12 -16.28
C HIS A 136 12.49 23.57 -16.24
N LYS A 137 13.38 24.05 -17.15
CA LYS A 137 14.82 23.72 -17.08
C LYS A 137 15.46 24.23 -15.80
N ALA A 138 15.16 25.47 -15.40
CA ALA A 138 15.66 26.01 -14.16
C ALA A 138 15.12 25.23 -12.95
N ALA A 139 13.82 24.88 -12.97
CA ALA A 139 13.19 24.09 -11.93
C ALA A 139 13.85 22.71 -11.74
N GLU A 140 13.96 21.93 -12.83
CA GLU A 140 14.55 20.57 -12.78
C GLU A 140 16.02 20.61 -12.33
N ARG A 141 16.82 21.54 -12.86
CA ARG A 141 18.21 21.68 -12.48
C ARG A 141 18.40 22.09 -11.02
N THR A 142 17.57 23.03 -10.54
CA THR A 142 17.60 23.46 -9.13
C THR A 142 17.21 22.30 -8.20
N ALA A 143 16.17 21.56 -8.54
CA ALA A 143 15.74 20.39 -7.77
C ALA A 143 16.85 19.33 -7.67
N LYS A 144 17.54 19.02 -8.77
CA LYS A 144 18.67 18.09 -8.80
C LYS A 144 19.88 18.58 -8.03
N GLN A 145 20.20 19.86 -8.19
CA GLN A 145 21.41 20.44 -7.58
C GLN A 145 21.33 20.50 -6.06
N PHE A 146 20.17 20.82 -5.50
CA PHE A 146 20.00 21.07 -4.06
C PHE A 146 19.16 20.02 -3.35
N GLN A 147 18.67 18.99 -4.08
CA GLN A 147 17.77 17.99 -3.51
C GLN A 147 16.59 18.66 -2.77
N THR A 148 16.02 19.66 -3.39
CA THR A 148 14.90 20.45 -2.85
C THR A 148 13.66 20.37 -3.72
N VAL A 149 12.54 20.75 -3.15
CA VAL A 149 11.26 20.80 -3.86
C VAL A 149 11.19 22.06 -4.71
N VAL A 150 10.90 21.88 -5.98
CA VAL A 150 10.68 22.99 -6.92
C VAL A 150 9.36 22.78 -7.66
N ILE A 151 8.50 23.80 -7.68
CA ILE A 151 7.21 23.76 -8.35
C ILE A 151 7.23 24.74 -9.52
N ALA A 152 6.90 24.26 -10.71
CA ALA A 152 6.75 25.09 -11.90
C ALA A 152 5.31 25.06 -12.39
N VAL A 153 4.68 26.22 -12.50
CA VAL A 153 3.36 26.39 -13.11
C VAL A 153 3.55 26.89 -14.54
N SER A 154 3.00 26.15 -15.49
CA SER A 154 3.05 26.49 -16.90
C SER A 154 1.71 27.05 -17.36
N GLU A 155 1.65 28.34 -17.63
CA GLU A 155 0.50 29.00 -18.23
C GLU A 155 0.09 28.36 -19.58
N ARG A 156 1.04 28.17 -20.50
CA ARG A 156 0.75 27.65 -21.85
C ARG A 156 0.21 26.22 -21.85
N ARG A 157 0.69 25.38 -20.94
CA ARG A 157 0.32 23.96 -20.86
C ARG A 157 -0.83 23.70 -19.88
N ASN A 158 -1.23 24.72 -19.13
CA ASN A 158 -2.19 24.63 -18.02
C ASN A 158 -1.84 23.46 -17.09
N LYS A 159 -0.56 23.39 -16.66
CA LYS A 159 -0.03 22.28 -15.86
C LYS A 159 0.89 22.74 -14.75
N ILE A 160 0.78 22.07 -13.62
CA ILE A 160 1.67 22.23 -12.49
C ILE A 160 2.61 21.03 -12.45
N THR A 161 3.91 21.28 -12.44
CA THR A 161 4.94 20.24 -12.35
C THR A 161 5.74 20.43 -11.08
N LEU A 162 5.88 19.38 -10.34
CA LEU A 162 6.69 19.29 -9.13
C LEU A 162 7.97 18.53 -9.45
N TYR A 163 9.11 19.06 -9.03
CA TYR A 163 10.44 18.46 -9.17
C TYR A 163 11.03 18.24 -7.79
N TYR A 164 11.62 17.06 -7.57
CA TYR A 164 12.36 16.73 -6.37
C TYR A 164 13.50 15.77 -6.71
N GLY A 165 14.75 16.19 -6.51
CA GLY A 165 15.90 15.42 -6.97
C GLY A 165 15.82 15.11 -8.46
N ASP A 166 15.92 13.85 -8.84
CA ASP A 166 15.80 13.38 -10.22
C ASP A 166 14.38 13.06 -10.67
N GLU A 167 13.40 13.15 -9.76
CA GLU A 167 12.02 12.82 -10.01
C GLU A 167 11.19 14.06 -10.40
N SER A 168 10.19 13.86 -11.25
CA SER A 168 9.21 14.89 -11.60
C SER A 168 7.81 14.31 -11.59
N PHE A 169 6.85 15.09 -11.10
CA PHE A 169 5.46 14.70 -10.99
C PHE A 169 4.54 15.82 -11.48
N TYR A 170 3.57 15.45 -12.31
CA TYR A 170 2.54 16.38 -12.76
C TYR A 170 1.36 16.32 -11.81
N LEU A 171 0.97 17.47 -11.26
CA LEU A 171 -0.25 17.57 -10.45
C LEU A 171 -1.45 17.63 -11.39
N GLU A 172 -2.33 16.65 -11.26
CA GLU A 172 -3.60 16.60 -11.98
C GLU A 172 -4.68 17.43 -11.28
N GLU A 173 -5.73 17.79 -12.01
CA GLU A 173 -6.89 18.44 -11.40
C GLU A 173 -7.60 17.49 -10.42
N THR A 174 -8.03 18.02 -9.28
CA THR A 174 -8.71 17.24 -8.25
C THR A 174 -9.96 16.52 -8.76
N SER A 175 -10.73 17.18 -9.64
CA SER A 175 -11.90 16.61 -10.31
C SER A 175 -11.58 15.37 -11.12
N GLU A 176 -10.47 15.38 -11.85
CA GLU A 176 -10.04 14.23 -12.69
C GLU A 176 -9.58 13.07 -11.84
N ILE A 177 -8.82 13.33 -10.75
CA ILE A 177 -8.39 12.28 -9.83
C ILE A 177 -9.60 11.67 -9.12
N LEU A 178 -10.57 12.49 -8.69
CA LEU A 178 -11.83 12.02 -8.08
C LEU A 178 -12.64 11.15 -9.05
N ARG A 179 -12.74 11.55 -10.32
CA ARG A 179 -13.43 10.77 -11.35
C ARG A 179 -12.79 9.40 -11.53
N ARG A 180 -11.46 9.33 -11.69
CA ARG A 180 -10.72 8.06 -11.82
C ARG A 180 -10.83 7.19 -10.57
N ALA A 181 -10.75 7.80 -9.39
CA ALA A 181 -10.94 7.08 -8.14
C ALA A 181 -12.35 6.48 -8.04
N ALA A 182 -13.40 7.23 -8.42
CA ALA A 182 -14.77 6.75 -8.44
C ALA A 182 -14.97 5.60 -9.44
N GLU A 183 -14.45 5.70 -10.66
CA GLU A 183 -14.49 4.64 -11.66
C GLU A 183 -13.78 3.36 -11.17
N THR A 184 -12.60 3.51 -10.55
CA THR A 184 -11.87 2.38 -9.99
C THR A 184 -12.62 1.73 -8.82
N LEU A 185 -13.29 2.53 -7.98
CA LEU A 185 -14.17 2.01 -6.93
C LEU A 185 -15.36 1.22 -7.48
N GLN A 186 -15.97 1.65 -8.58
CA GLN A 186 -17.06 0.88 -9.22
C GLN A 186 -16.58 -0.48 -9.72
N ILE A 187 -15.37 -0.56 -10.28
CA ILE A 187 -14.76 -1.84 -10.66
C ILE A 187 -14.54 -2.71 -9.42
N LEU A 188 -14.03 -2.11 -8.34
CA LEU A 188 -13.79 -2.80 -7.07
C LEU A 188 -15.09 -3.34 -6.46
N GLU A 189 -16.20 -2.60 -6.53
CA GLU A 189 -17.52 -3.03 -6.09
C GLU A 189 -17.98 -4.30 -6.82
N LYS A 190 -17.88 -4.30 -8.15
CA LYS A 190 -18.21 -5.48 -8.95
C LYS A 190 -17.35 -6.70 -8.59
N GLN A 191 -16.07 -6.49 -8.38
CA GLN A 191 -15.16 -7.57 -7.96
C GLN A 191 -15.51 -8.08 -6.56
N LYS A 192 -15.97 -7.19 -5.68
CA LYS A 192 -16.43 -7.57 -4.33
C LYS A 192 -17.70 -8.39 -4.37
N ASP A 193 -18.65 -8.07 -5.26
CA ASP A 193 -19.86 -8.85 -5.46
C ASP A 193 -19.53 -10.26 -5.97
N ILE A 194 -18.65 -10.36 -6.97
CA ILE A 194 -18.15 -11.66 -7.47
C ILE A 194 -17.49 -12.47 -6.36
N PHE A 195 -16.66 -11.81 -5.54
CA PHE A 195 -16.03 -12.46 -4.38
C PHE A 195 -17.06 -13.01 -3.39
N ASP A 196 -18.10 -12.23 -3.07
CA ASP A 196 -19.13 -12.63 -2.12
C ASP A 196 -19.95 -13.84 -2.66
N GLU A 197 -20.22 -13.89 -3.97
CA GLU A 197 -20.84 -15.04 -4.63
C GLU A 197 -19.94 -16.27 -4.59
N LEU A 198 -18.68 -16.14 -5.00
CA LEU A 198 -17.71 -17.24 -4.99
C LEU A 198 -17.47 -17.79 -3.58
N LEU A 199 -17.39 -16.90 -2.58
CA LEU A 199 -17.23 -17.32 -1.19
C LEU A 199 -18.45 -18.07 -0.67
N SER A 200 -19.66 -17.61 -1.02
CA SER A 200 -20.91 -18.28 -0.67
C SER A 200 -21.01 -19.66 -1.33
N HIS A 201 -20.63 -19.75 -2.60
CA HIS A 201 -20.56 -21.02 -3.33
C HIS A 201 -19.54 -21.97 -2.71
N LEU A 202 -18.33 -21.49 -2.41
CA LEU A 202 -17.29 -22.29 -1.75
C LEU A 202 -17.77 -22.83 -0.40
N ASN A 203 -18.52 -22.04 0.39
CA ASN A 203 -19.08 -22.52 1.66
C ASN A 203 -20.01 -23.74 1.47
N VAL A 204 -20.84 -23.72 0.42
CA VAL A 204 -21.75 -24.84 0.10
C VAL A 204 -20.96 -26.07 -0.34
N LEU A 205 -19.98 -25.88 -1.24
CA LEU A 205 -19.15 -26.98 -1.74
C LEU A 205 -18.34 -27.64 -0.63
N GLU A 206 -17.78 -26.87 0.32
CA GLU A 206 -17.06 -27.40 1.47
C GLU A 206 -17.94 -28.28 2.38
N ILE A 207 -19.20 -27.87 2.61
CA ILE A 207 -20.15 -28.65 3.44
C ILE A 207 -20.63 -29.91 2.73
N THR A 208 -20.72 -29.87 1.39
CA THR A 208 -21.15 -31.02 0.58
C THR A 208 -19.98 -31.92 0.16
N ASN A 209 -18.75 -31.57 0.54
CA ASN A 209 -17.51 -32.23 0.15
C ASN A 209 -17.33 -32.37 -1.37
N LEU A 210 -17.75 -31.33 -2.10
CA LEU A 210 -17.67 -31.27 -3.56
C LEU A 210 -16.67 -30.19 -4.04
N THR A 211 -15.84 -29.66 -3.14
CA THR A 211 -14.87 -28.60 -3.45
C THR A 211 -13.77 -29.10 -4.36
N THR A 212 -13.46 -28.33 -5.39
CA THR A 212 -12.32 -28.55 -6.28
C THR A 212 -11.20 -27.52 -6.05
N MET A 213 -10.01 -27.83 -6.53
CA MET A 213 -8.87 -26.89 -6.47
C MET A 213 -9.19 -25.59 -7.22
N SER A 214 -9.94 -25.67 -8.31
CA SER A 214 -10.35 -24.51 -9.12
C SER A 214 -11.27 -23.56 -8.36
N ASP A 215 -12.16 -24.08 -7.52
CA ASP A 215 -13.05 -23.27 -6.68
C ASP A 215 -12.24 -22.40 -5.70
N VAL A 216 -11.27 -23.02 -5.03
CA VAL A 216 -10.37 -22.35 -4.09
C VAL A 216 -9.52 -21.29 -4.82
N CYS A 217 -8.99 -21.64 -6.00
CA CYS A 217 -8.22 -20.73 -6.83
C CYS A 217 -9.04 -19.51 -7.24
N SER A 218 -10.29 -19.69 -7.63
CA SER A 218 -11.20 -18.61 -8.06
C SER A 218 -11.45 -17.60 -6.95
N VAL A 219 -11.63 -18.06 -5.71
CA VAL A 219 -11.78 -17.17 -4.55
C VAL A 219 -10.49 -16.42 -4.25
N LEU A 220 -9.34 -17.11 -4.18
CA LEU A 220 -8.04 -16.49 -3.89
C LEU A 220 -7.60 -15.53 -5.00
N GLN A 221 -7.83 -15.87 -6.26
CA GLN A 221 -7.61 -15.02 -7.43
C GLN A 221 -8.40 -13.71 -7.31
N THR A 222 -9.69 -13.79 -7.01
CA THR A 222 -10.55 -12.60 -6.89
C THR A 222 -10.11 -11.71 -5.73
N ILE A 223 -9.73 -12.28 -4.58
CA ILE A 223 -9.16 -11.51 -3.47
C ILE A 223 -7.89 -10.76 -3.90
N GLU A 224 -7.01 -11.42 -4.67
CA GLU A 224 -5.76 -10.80 -5.14
C GLU A 224 -6.03 -9.68 -6.15
N ILE A 225 -7.01 -9.84 -7.04
CA ILE A 225 -7.46 -8.79 -7.97
C ILE A 225 -7.98 -7.58 -7.18
N ILE A 226 -8.85 -7.80 -6.19
CA ILE A 226 -9.38 -6.73 -5.32
C ILE A 226 -8.24 -6.02 -4.59
N ARG A 227 -7.24 -6.74 -4.08
CA ARG A 227 -6.08 -6.15 -3.41
C ARG A 227 -5.32 -5.22 -4.34
N ARG A 228 -5.03 -5.63 -5.57
CA ARG A 228 -4.30 -4.82 -6.57
C ARG A 228 -5.08 -3.58 -7.01
N ILE A 229 -6.39 -3.72 -7.24
CA ILE A 229 -7.25 -2.56 -7.54
C ILE A 229 -7.26 -1.59 -6.35
N SER A 230 -7.34 -2.11 -5.11
CA SER A 230 -7.29 -1.30 -3.89
C SER A 230 -6.00 -0.50 -3.76
N GLU A 231 -4.86 -1.05 -4.18
CA GLU A 231 -3.58 -0.34 -4.19
C GLU A 231 -3.56 0.83 -5.19
N SER A 232 -4.25 0.70 -6.32
CA SER A 232 -4.42 1.81 -7.26
C SER A 232 -5.27 2.94 -6.66
N VAL A 233 -6.37 2.61 -5.96
CA VAL A 233 -7.18 3.62 -5.24
C VAL A 233 -6.38 4.29 -4.13
N LYS A 234 -5.53 3.56 -3.40
CA LYS A 234 -4.65 4.15 -2.37
C LYS A 234 -3.69 5.19 -2.93
N ARG A 235 -3.20 4.99 -4.16
CA ARG A 235 -2.37 6.01 -4.84
C ARG A 235 -3.16 7.28 -5.11
N TYR A 236 -4.38 7.18 -5.62
CA TYR A 236 -5.26 8.36 -5.79
C TYR A 236 -5.54 9.06 -4.45
N LEU A 237 -5.69 8.31 -3.34
CA LEU A 237 -5.91 8.89 -2.02
C LEU A 237 -4.73 9.73 -1.52
N ILE A 238 -3.49 9.36 -1.87
CA ILE A 238 -2.30 10.16 -1.55
C ILE A 238 -2.37 11.51 -2.28
N GLU A 239 -2.74 11.49 -3.55
CA GLU A 239 -2.87 12.69 -4.38
C GLU A 239 -4.06 13.56 -3.97
N LEU A 240 -5.20 12.96 -3.59
CA LEU A 240 -6.41 13.66 -3.17
C LEU A 240 -6.30 14.29 -1.77
N GLY A 241 -5.42 13.81 -0.92
CA GLY A 241 -5.27 14.32 0.44
C GLY A 241 -6.60 14.36 1.20
N LYS A 242 -6.99 15.54 1.68
CA LYS A 242 -8.23 15.71 2.45
C LYS A 242 -9.51 15.53 1.64
N GLU A 243 -9.49 15.81 0.36
CA GLU A 243 -10.65 15.64 -0.52
C GLU A 243 -10.98 14.16 -0.80
N GLY A 244 -10.02 13.25 -0.54
CA GLY A 244 -10.19 11.81 -0.71
C GLY A 244 -10.95 11.09 0.41
N ILE A 245 -11.52 11.78 1.41
CA ILE A 245 -12.10 11.15 2.61
C ILE A 245 -13.24 10.18 2.28
N ILE A 246 -14.13 10.55 1.37
CA ILE A 246 -15.27 9.70 0.96
C ILE A 246 -14.77 8.46 0.22
N VAL A 247 -13.81 8.63 -0.68
CA VAL A 247 -13.14 7.52 -1.40
C VAL A 247 -12.48 6.56 -0.41
N SER A 248 -11.79 7.10 0.60
CA SER A 248 -11.14 6.32 1.65
C SER A 248 -12.13 5.50 2.49
N MET A 249 -13.28 6.11 2.86
CA MET A 249 -14.33 5.42 3.60
C MET A 249 -14.93 4.26 2.78
N ARG A 250 -15.22 4.50 1.50
CA ARG A 250 -15.77 3.47 0.61
C ARG A 250 -14.76 2.34 0.37
N LEU A 251 -13.48 2.68 0.15
CA LEU A 251 -12.41 1.67 0.03
C LEU A 251 -12.31 0.78 1.27
N LYS A 252 -12.35 1.36 2.47
CA LYS A 252 -12.32 0.59 3.73
C LYS A 252 -13.50 -0.34 3.88
N GLU A 253 -14.69 0.11 3.48
CA GLU A 253 -15.91 -0.71 3.50
C GLU A 253 -15.78 -1.91 2.56
N LEU A 254 -15.40 -1.68 1.30
CA LEU A 254 -15.28 -2.72 0.28
C LEU A 254 -14.17 -3.74 0.59
N THR A 255 -13.09 -3.30 1.23
CA THR A 255 -11.97 -4.17 1.59
C THR A 255 -12.08 -4.81 2.98
N LYS A 256 -13.19 -4.55 3.69
CA LYS A 256 -13.41 -5.10 5.02
C LYS A 256 -13.37 -6.63 5.00
N ASN A 257 -12.64 -7.21 5.95
CA ASN A 257 -12.49 -8.66 6.15
C ASN A 257 -11.80 -9.45 5.00
N LEU A 258 -11.43 -8.84 3.88
CA LEU A 258 -10.78 -9.55 2.78
C LEU A 258 -9.47 -10.21 3.20
N GLY A 259 -8.63 -9.50 3.94
CA GLY A 259 -7.36 -10.04 4.47
C GLY A 259 -7.58 -11.25 5.39
N LYS A 260 -8.58 -11.16 6.28
CA LYS A 260 -8.92 -12.25 7.19
C LYS A 260 -9.46 -13.47 6.44
N ASN A 261 -10.32 -13.28 5.45
CA ASN A 261 -10.83 -14.36 4.61
C ASN A 261 -9.70 -15.01 3.82
N ARG A 262 -8.78 -14.21 3.23
CA ARG A 262 -7.60 -14.71 2.52
C ARG A 262 -6.75 -15.62 3.40
N GLU A 263 -6.39 -15.14 4.58
CA GLU A 263 -5.58 -15.88 5.54
C GLU A 263 -6.26 -17.19 5.98
N SER A 264 -7.55 -17.12 6.28
CA SER A 264 -8.31 -18.31 6.69
C SER A 264 -8.39 -19.35 5.59
N ILE A 265 -8.65 -18.95 4.32
CA ILE A 265 -8.68 -19.87 3.18
C ILE A 265 -7.29 -20.51 2.96
N LEU A 266 -6.23 -19.69 2.95
CA LEU A 266 -4.88 -20.20 2.78
C LEU A 266 -4.50 -21.21 3.88
N ASN A 267 -4.88 -20.96 5.12
CA ASN A 267 -4.63 -21.87 6.23
C ASN A 267 -5.45 -23.16 6.14
N ASP A 268 -6.71 -23.08 5.66
CA ASP A 268 -7.58 -24.24 5.53
C ASP A 268 -7.08 -25.22 4.46
N TYR A 269 -6.48 -24.74 3.37
CA TYR A 269 -6.05 -25.57 2.25
C TYR A 269 -4.55 -25.87 2.18
N PHE A 270 -3.71 -24.97 2.69
CA PHE A 270 -2.25 -25.10 2.59
C PHE A 270 -1.52 -25.24 3.94
N GLY A 271 -2.19 -24.97 5.06
CA GLY A 271 -1.62 -25.15 6.40
C GLY A 271 -0.27 -24.42 6.56
N ILE A 272 0.82 -25.18 6.76
CA ILE A 272 2.18 -24.64 6.99
C ILE A 272 2.71 -23.87 5.78
N ASP A 273 2.34 -24.27 4.56
CA ASP A 273 2.79 -23.64 3.32
C ASP A 273 1.99 -22.37 2.95
N SER A 274 0.99 -21.98 3.74
CA SER A 274 0.08 -20.85 3.48
C SER A 274 0.82 -19.56 3.17
N THR A 275 1.87 -19.20 3.93
CA THR A 275 2.67 -17.99 3.73
C THR A 275 3.43 -18.02 2.40
N LYS A 276 4.02 -19.16 2.04
CA LYS A 276 4.75 -19.34 0.78
C LYS A 276 3.82 -19.21 -0.42
N LYS A 277 2.64 -19.86 -0.35
CA LYS A 277 1.63 -19.80 -1.41
C LYS A 277 1.03 -18.39 -1.54
N ASP A 278 0.87 -17.67 -0.42
CA ASP A 278 0.46 -16.25 -0.43
C ASP A 278 1.48 -15.35 -1.16
N GLU A 279 2.77 -15.52 -0.89
CA GLU A 279 3.84 -14.80 -1.60
C GLU A 279 3.87 -15.10 -3.10
N MET A 280 3.72 -16.38 -3.47
CA MET A 280 3.65 -16.77 -4.88
C MET A 280 2.51 -16.05 -5.59
N LEU A 281 1.31 -16.01 -5.00
CA LEU A 281 0.14 -15.34 -5.55
C LEU A 281 0.33 -13.82 -5.67
N ARG A 282 0.96 -13.18 -4.69
CA ARG A 282 1.27 -11.73 -4.71
C ARG A 282 2.25 -11.36 -5.81
N ASN A 283 3.22 -12.22 -6.09
CA ASN A 283 4.29 -11.97 -7.05
C ASN A 283 3.91 -12.35 -8.50
N MET A 284 2.73 -12.94 -8.72
CA MET A 284 2.25 -13.24 -10.07
C MET A 284 2.09 -11.97 -10.91
N ASN A 285 2.43 -12.06 -12.21
CA ASN A 285 2.06 -11.02 -13.17
C ASN A 285 0.52 -10.91 -13.26
N PHE A 286 0.00 -9.70 -13.53
CA PHE A 286 -1.44 -9.46 -13.57
C PHE A 286 -2.14 -10.28 -14.67
N ASP A 287 -1.55 -10.34 -15.86
CA ASP A 287 -2.11 -11.11 -16.98
C ASP A 287 -2.17 -12.61 -16.67
N PHE A 288 -1.14 -13.15 -16.00
CA PHE A 288 -1.14 -14.54 -15.52
C PHE A 288 -2.19 -14.80 -14.44
N LEU A 289 -2.43 -13.82 -13.57
CA LEU A 289 -3.42 -13.91 -12.50
C LEU A 289 -4.86 -14.01 -13.05
N LEU A 290 -5.14 -13.46 -14.24
CA LEU A 290 -6.49 -13.48 -14.82
C LEU A 290 -6.94 -14.88 -15.26
N GLU A 291 -6.02 -15.80 -15.51
CA GLU A 291 -6.32 -17.18 -15.90
C GLU A 291 -6.29 -18.13 -14.69
N ASN A 292 -7.42 -18.72 -14.33
CA ASN A 292 -7.54 -19.62 -13.18
C ASN A 292 -6.56 -20.83 -13.25
N LEU A 293 -6.31 -21.38 -14.44
CA LEU A 293 -5.36 -22.47 -14.64
C LEU A 293 -3.92 -22.11 -14.23
N ASN A 294 -3.50 -20.87 -14.40
CA ASN A 294 -2.19 -20.41 -13.95
C ASN A 294 -2.12 -20.31 -12.43
N VAL A 295 -3.20 -19.85 -11.79
CA VAL A 295 -3.32 -19.81 -10.33
C VAL A 295 -3.28 -21.22 -9.76
N LEU A 296 -4.00 -22.15 -10.37
CA LEU A 296 -4.04 -23.56 -9.98
C LEU A 296 -2.63 -24.18 -10.03
N ARG A 297 -1.91 -23.99 -11.14
CA ARG A 297 -0.52 -24.47 -11.28
C ARG A 297 0.41 -23.95 -10.20
N ILE A 298 0.29 -22.67 -9.84
CA ILE A 298 1.16 -22.04 -8.85
C ILE A 298 0.80 -22.45 -7.42
N LEU A 299 -0.50 -22.56 -7.13
CA LEU A 299 -0.93 -22.86 -5.77
C LEU A 299 -0.89 -24.36 -5.44
N PHE A 300 -1.26 -25.22 -6.38
CA PHE A 300 -1.37 -26.66 -6.13
C PHE A 300 -0.31 -27.50 -6.85
N ASP A 301 0.51 -26.89 -7.73
CA ASP A 301 1.50 -27.59 -8.58
C ASP A 301 0.83 -28.64 -9.50
N GLU A 302 -0.46 -28.46 -9.83
CA GLU A 302 -1.30 -29.36 -10.61
C GLU A 302 -1.76 -28.70 -11.92
N ILE A 303 -2.12 -29.55 -12.90
CA ILE A 303 -2.65 -29.11 -14.21
C ILE A 303 -4.15 -29.43 -14.30
N HIS A 304 -4.60 -30.44 -13.58
CA HIS A 304 -5.97 -30.92 -13.59
C HIS A 304 -6.70 -30.44 -12.33
N ASP A 305 -8.00 -30.19 -12.47
CA ASP A 305 -8.86 -29.80 -11.38
C ASP A 305 -9.25 -31.06 -10.57
N ASN A 306 -8.64 -31.22 -9.41
CA ASN A 306 -8.89 -32.34 -8.53
C ASN A 306 -9.76 -31.94 -7.33
N PRO A 307 -10.57 -32.85 -6.78
CA PRO A 307 -11.29 -32.59 -5.55
C PRO A 307 -10.32 -32.37 -4.38
N ILE A 308 -10.68 -31.45 -3.49
CA ILE A 308 -9.89 -31.12 -2.31
C ILE A 308 -10.83 -30.88 -1.11
N SER A 309 -10.38 -31.26 0.08
CA SER A 309 -11.16 -31.06 1.31
C SER A 309 -10.55 -29.96 2.18
N SER A 310 -11.40 -29.12 2.75
CA SER A 310 -11.05 -28.04 3.66
C SER A 310 -10.84 -28.56 5.09
N ARG A 311 -9.92 -27.96 5.86
CA ARG A 311 -9.82 -28.18 7.31
C ARG A 311 -11.03 -27.60 8.06
N GLY A 312 -11.68 -26.55 7.52
CA GLY A 312 -12.89 -25.97 8.05
C GLY A 312 -12.72 -24.89 9.11
N MET A 313 -11.51 -24.41 9.40
CA MET A 313 -11.26 -23.36 10.38
C MET A 313 -12.05 -22.09 10.09
N ARG A 314 -12.20 -21.73 8.80
CA ARG A 314 -12.93 -20.55 8.34
C ARG A 314 -14.42 -20.64 8.64
N ILE A 315 -15.04 -21.78 8.39
CA ILE A 315 -16.48 -22.04 8.61
C ILE A 315 -16.77 -22.17 10.09
N LEU A 316 -16.03 -23.01 10.78
CA LEU A 316 -16.19 -23.25 12.23
C LEU A 316 -15.87 -22.03 13.07
N GLY A 317 -14.97 -21.16 12.61
CA GLY A 317 -14.69 -19.86 13.25
C GLY A 317 -15.85 -18.85 13.23
N LYS A 318 -16.99 -19.19 12.58
CA LYS A 318 -18.26 -18.42 12.62
C LYS A 318 -19.21 -18.91 13.72
N THR A 319 -18.86 -20.00 14.38
CA THR A 319 -19.55 -20.49 15.60
C THR A 319 -19.13 -19.67 16.81
N ASN A 320 -19.88 -19.78 17.90
CA ASN A 320 -19.53 -19.14 19.18
C ASN A 320 -18.48 -19.95 19.99
N LEU A 321 -17.84 -20.93 19.38
CA LEU A 321 -16.84 -21.77 20.02
C LEU A 321 -15.62 -20.94 20.46
N LEU A 322 -15.07 -21.27 21.62
CA LEU A 322 -13.81 -20.74 22.05
C LEU A 322 -12.69 -21.26 21.13
N LYS A 323 -11.69 -20.43 20.87
CA LYS A 323 -10.57 -20.82 20.01
C LYS A 323 -9.91 -22.13 20.44
N LYS A 324 -9.81 -22.38 21.74
CA LYS A 324 -9.24 -23.63 22.29
C LYS A 324 -10.05 -24.86 21.90
N ASP A 325 -11.38 -24.78 21.97
CA ASP A 325 -12.26 -25.90 21.64
C ASP A 325 -12.24 -26.16 20.12
N LEU A 326 -12.15 -25.10 19.33
CA LEU A 326 -11.98 -25.18 17.89
C LEU A 326 -10.65 -25.84 17.50
N GLU A 327 -9.55 -25.49 18.15
CA GLU A 327 -8.23 -26.11 17.96
C GLU A 327 -8.28 -27.60 18.31
N VAL A 328 -8.92 -27.97 19.42
CA VAL A 328 -9.11 -29.38 19.82
C VAL A 328 -9.89 -30.15 18.75
N LEU A 329 -10.94 -29.58 18.18
CA LEU A 329 -11.69 -30.21 17.10
C LEU A 329 -10.83 -30.42 15.85
N LEU A 330 -10.13 -29.37 15.40
CA LEU A 330 -9.30 -29.38 14.19
C LEU A 330 -8.04 -30.26 14.31
N ASP A 331 -7.55 -30.49 15.52
CA ASP A 331 -6.42 -31.38 15.76
C ASP A 331 -6.83 -32.87 15.73
N ASN A 332 -8.06 -33.17 16.14
CA ASN A 332 -8.60 -34.54 16.12
C ASN A 332 -9.27 -34.93 14.81
N PHE A 333 -9.93 -33.97 14.13
CA PHE A 333 -10.63 -34.18 12.87
C PHE A 333 -9.97 -33.29 11.80
N LYS A 334 -9.42 -33.91 10.78
CA LYS A 334 -8.61 -33.20 9.77
C LYS A 334 -9.42 -32.58 8.64
N ILE A 335 -10.66 -33.02 8.46
CA ILE A 335 -11.53 -32.68 7.34
C ILE A 335 -12.85 -32.16 7.89
N LEU A 336 -13.36 -31.09 7.30
CA LEU A 336 -14.62 -30.43 7.69
C LEU A 336 -15.81 -31.38 7.64
N ASP A 337 -15.87 -32.29 6.66
CA ASP A 337 -16.94 -33.26 6.49
C ASP A 337 -17.04 -34.23 7.67
N GLU A 338 -15.90 -34.66 8.23
CA GLU A 338 -15.86 -35.46 9.45
C GLU A 338 -16.54 -34.73 10.62
N ILE A 339 -16.27 -33.41 10.76
CA ILE A 339 -16.84 -32.58 11.84
C ILE A 339 -18.34 -32.42 11.71
N PHE A 340 -18.87 -32.31 10.48
CA PHE A 340 -20.31 -32.23 10.24
C PHE A 340 -21.05 -33.56 10.39
N SER A 341 -20.31 -34.66 10.48
CA SER A 341 -20.83 -36.03 10.65
C SER A 341 -20.68 -36.54 12.08
N LEU A 342 -20.16 -35.72 13.02
CA LEU A 342 -19.90 -36.11 14.41
C LEU A 342 -21.20 -36.42 15.17
N ASP A 343 -21.13 -37.44 15.99
CA ASP A 343 -22.14 -37.81 16.97
C ASP A 343 -21.64 -37.57 18.42
N ARG A 344 -22.50 -37.79 19.41
CA ARG A 344 -22.16 -37.61 20.82
C ARG A 344 -20.99 -38.51 21.25
N ASP A 345 -20.96 -39.74 20.76
CA ASP A 345 -19.98 -40.72 21.20
C ASP A 345 -18.56 -40.38 20.71
N SER A 346 -18.46 -39.74 19.54
CA SER A 346 -17.20 -39.22 18.99
C SER A 346 -16.65 -38.02 19.75
N LEU A 347 -17.51 -37.23 20.39
CA LEU A 347 -17.11 -36.00 21.11
C LEU A 347 -16.82 -36.25 22.61
N ARG A 348 -17.37 -37.30 23.21
CA ARG A 348 -17.15 -37.63 24.62
C ARG A 348 -15.68 -37.80 25.03
N PRO A 349 -14.79 -38.35 24.23
CA PRO A 349 -13.36 -38.42 24.58
C PRO A 349 -12.69 -37.05 24.65
N LEU A 350 -13.20 -36.06 23.93
CA LEU A 350 -12.61 -34.74 23.80
C LEU A 350 -13.19 -33.74 24.80
N PHE A 351 -14.49 -33.81 25.07
CA PHE A 351 -15.20 -32.89 25.94
C PHE A 351 -15.95 -33.63 27.06
N LYS A 352 -15.70 -33.22 28.31
CA LYS A 352 -16.28 -33.86 29.50
C LYS A 352 -17.71 -33.41 29.83
N ASN A 353 -18.16 -32.30 29.25
CA ASN A 353 -19.43 -31.68 29.57
C ASN A 353 -20.48 -32.07 28.51
N GLU A 354 -21.48 -32.86 28.88
CA GLU A 354 -22.56 -33.32 27.98
C GLU A 354 -23.42 -32.14 27.47
N ASP A 355 -23.71 -31.13 28.30
CA ASP A 355 -24.48 -29.95 27.88
C ASP A 355 -23.73 -29.16 26.81
N PHE A 356 -22.39 -29.10 26.94
CA PHE A 356 -21.53 -28.45 25.93
C PHE A 356 -21.54 -29.22 24.60
N ILE A 357 -21.48 -30.56 24.65
CA ILE A 357 -21.54 -31.41 23.45
C ILE A 357 -22.86 -31.23 22.71
N ASP A 358 -24.00 -31.17 23.43
CA ASP A 358 -25.30 -30.96 22.82
C ASP A 358 -25.45 -29.56 22.20
N SER A 359 -24.91 -28.55 22.88
CA SER A 359 -24.85 -27.18 22.35
C SER A 359 -24.02 -27.12 21.08
N LEU A 360 -22.83 -27.77 21.08
CA LEU A 360 -21.93 -27.83 19.96
C LEU A 360 -22.56 -28.51 18.73
N LEU A 361 -23.16 -29.67 18.91
CA LEU A 361 -23.84 -30.38 17.82
C LEU A 361 -24.99 -29.57 17.24
N THR A 362 -25.76 -28.89 18.09
CA THR A 362 -26.84 -28.01 17.67
C THR A 362 -26.31 -26.82 16.87
N GLU A 363 -25.21 -26.24 17.31
CA GLU A 363 -24.59 -25.09 16.63
C GLU A 363 -24.02 -25.49 15.27
N ILE A 364 -23.32 -26.62 15.18
CA ILE A 364 -22.80 -27.19 13.92
C ILE A 364 -23.97 -27.47 12.95
N LYS A 365 -25.05 -28.07 13.41
CA LYS A 365 -26.22 -28.34 12.59
C LYS A 365 -26.87 -27.06 12.08
N ASN A 366 -27.08 -26.08 12.94
CA ASN A 366 -27.63 -24.77 12.58
C ASN A 366 -26.74 -24.04 11.57
N LEU A 367 -25.43 -24.12 11.70
CA LEU A 367 -24.47 -23.55 10.77
C LEU A 367 -24.59 -24.20 9.39
N LYS A 368 -24.65 -25.55 9.34
CA LYS A 368 -24.86 -26.32 8.11
C LYS A 368 -26.13 -25.91 7.40
N GLU A 369 -27.25 -25.82 8.12
CA GLU A 369 -28.52 -25.39 7.57
C GLU A 369 -28.51 -23.95 7.04
N LYS A 370 -27.90 -23.01 7.78
CA LYS A 370 -27.75 -21.61 7.33
C LYS A 370 -27.01 -21.50 6.01
N ILE A 371 -25.91 -22.25 5.86
CA ILE A 371 -25.09 -22.22 4.65
C ILE A 371 -25.84 -22.83 3.48
N LEU A 372 -26.50 -23.98 3.67
CA LEU A 372 -27.31 -24.64 2.63
C LEU A 372 -28.50 -23.78 2.16
N MET A 373 -29.04 -22.93 3.05
CA MET A 373 -30.05 -21.92 2.69
C MET A 373 -29.47 -20.68 1.98
N GLY A 374 -28.15 -20.63 1.69
CA GLY A 374 -27.49 -19.47 1.06
C GLY A 374 -27.42 -18.23 1.94
N LYS A 375 -27.60 -18.33 3.25
CA LYS A 375 -27.47 -17.19 4.16
C LYS A 375 -26.01 -16.83 4.35
N LYS A 376 -25.69 -15.53 4.30
CA LYS A 376 -24.34 -15.04 4.63
C LYS A 376 -24.00 -15.38 6.09
N ILE A 377 -22.84 -15.99 6.33
CA ILE A 377 -22.31 -16.38 7.62
C ILE A 377 -21.15 -15.48 8.03
#